data_89f7738094f8c0c3b2bd9e9b6b8a5c91
#
_entry.id   89f7738094f8c0c3b2bd9e9b6b8a5c91
#
_cell.length_a   1.000
_cell.length_b   1.000
_cell.length_c   1.000
_cell.angle_alpha   90.00
_cell.angle_beta   90.00
_cell.angle_gamma   90.00
#
_symmetry.space_group_name_H-M   'P 1'
#
loop_
_entity.id
_entity.type
_entity.pdbx_description
1 polymer ?
#
loop_
_entity_poly.entity_id
_entity_poly.type
_entity_poly.pdbx_seq_one_letter_code
_entity_poly.pdbx_strand_id
1 'polypeptide(L)'
;MDRGDELFPDLVIPLTPTCRVRNLSHRLRDGHRRLNLCSPPRAATPAASNASSVQNDERVQKVHTIEEFEEALRAAKNKLVVVEFAAIHSPESQQIYPAMVELSRKCGDVVFILVLGDESEETRELCRREGIEKVPHFTFYKAMEKVHEEEGIGPDRLMGDVLYYGDNHSLVEQLHSREEVEALIARSKADGKMLVLDVGLKHCGPCVKVYPTVLKLSRSMADAVVFARMNGDENESCMQFLKDMDVVEVPTFLFIRDGEISGRYVGSGKGELVGEILRYQGVRIT
;
A
#
# COMPACT_ATOMS: atom_id res chain seq x y z
N MET A 1 7.90 -25.29 42.65
CA MET A 1 8.38 -23.92 42.69
C MET A 1 8.75 -23.59 41.25
N ASP A 2 7.85 -23.38 40.51
CA ASP A 2 6.97 -22.29 40.00
C ASP A 2 7.68 -20.95 39.93
N ARG A 3 8.00 -20.53 38.72
CA ARG A 3 8.18 -19.22 38.14
C ARG A 3 8.09 -19.43 36.64
N GLY A 4 7.00 -19.21 36.02
CA GLY A 4 6.06 -18.09 35.99
C GLY A 4 6.50 -17.12 34.91
N ASP A 5 5.92 -17.30 33.73
CA ASP A 5 5.67 -16.35 32.65
C ASP A 5 5.65 -14.88 33.10
N GLU A 6 6.55 -14.10 32.50
CA GLU A 6 6.36 -12.66 32.24
C GLU A 6 7.31 -12.23 31.11
N LEU A 7 6.84 -12.35 29.91
CA LEU A 7 7.46 -11.75 28.73
C LEU A 7 6.37 -11.08 27.91
N PHE A 8 6.22 -9.79 28.14
CA PHE A 8 5.88 -8.72 27.19
C PHE A 8 5.21 -7.56 27.94
N PRO A 9 5.91 -6.44 28.18
CA PRO A 9 5.24 -5.22 28.57
C PRO A 9 4.59 -4.59 27.32
N ASP A 10 3.38 -4.13 27.54
CA ASP A 10 2.49 -3.45 26.60
C ASP A 10 3.19 -2.37 25.75
N LEU A 11 3.16 -2.57 24.44
CA LEU A 11 3.56 -1.57 23.48
C LEU A 11 2.41 -0.54 23.37
N VAL A 12 2.46 0.50 24.19
CA VAL A 12 1.53 1.63 24.13
C VAL A 12 1.93 2.50 22.91
N ILE A 13 1.07 2.47 21.89
CA ILE A 13 1.19 3.38 20.73
C ILE A 13 0.70 4.75 21.16
N PRO A 14 1.53 5.82 21.13
CA PRO A 14 1.05 7.17 21.42
C PRO A 14 0.20 7.69 20.27
N LEU A 15 -1.04 8.08 20.61
CA LEU A 15 -1.94 8.79 19.69
C LEU A 15 -1.37 10.19 19.40
N THR A 16 -1.16 10.47 18.13
CA THR A 16 -0.72 11.78 17.64
C THR A 16 -1.81 12.85 17.83
N PRO A 17 -1.45 14.10 18.19
CA PRO A 17 -2.42 15.15 18.44
C PRO A 17 -3.01 15.71 17.13
N THR A 18 -4.32 15.89 17.15
CA THR A 18 -5.14 16.54 16.13
C THR A 18 -4.68 17.97 15.83
N CYS A 19 -4.39 18.24 14.56
CA CYS A 19 -4.09 19.58 14.08
C CYS A 19 -5.37 20.43 14.00
N ARG A 20 -5.47 21.47 14.85
CA ARG A 20 -6.55 22.48 14.82
C ARG A 20 -6.35 23.41 13.62
N VAL A 21 -7.36 23.46 12.76
CA VAL A 21 -7.47 24.46 11.70
C VAL A 21 -7.81 25.81 12.32
N ARG A 22 -6.95 26.81 12.14
CA ARG A 22 -7.26 28.22 12.40
C ARG A 22 -7.80 28.86 11.14
N ASN A 23 -9.04 29.32 11.23
CA ASN A 23 -9.65 30.25 10.27
C ASN A 23 -8.88 31.58 10.24
N LEU A 24 -8.49 32.00 9.06
CA LEU A 24 -8.13 33.38 8.77
C LEU A 24 -8.98 33.89 7.62
N SER A 25 -9.98 34.67 8.02
CA SER A 25 -10.75 35.56 7.16
C SER A 25 -9.88 36.77 6.78
N HIS A 26 -9.73 37.07 5.52
CA HIS A 26 -9.39 38.43 5.06
C HIS A 26 -10.21 38.85 3.85
N ARG A 27 -10.71 40.06 4.03
CA ARG A 27 -11.70 40.86 3.28
C ARG A 27 -11.29 41.17 1.84
N LEU A 28 -12.32 41.15 1.02
CA LEU A 28 -12.75 41.97 -0.10
C LEU A 28 -11.85 43.14 -0.54
N ARG A 29 -11.63 43.25 -1.85
CA ARG A 29 -11.72 44.53 -2.58
C ARG A 29 -12.29 44.33 -3.99
N ASP A 30 -13.28 45.18 -4.28
CA ASP A 30 -14.04 45.32 -5.51
C ASP A 30 -13.17 45.67 -6.73
N GLY A 31 -13.62 45.21 -7.87
CA GLY A 31 -13.14 45.69 -9.19
C GLY A 31 -14.16 45.37 -10.29
N HIS A 32 -15.13 46.28 -10.49
CA HIS A 32 -16.05 46.21 -11.63
C HIS A 32 -15.33 46.21 -12.98
N ARG A 33 -15.67 45.30 -13.87
CA ARG A 33 -15.70 45.53 -15.31
C ARG A 33 -16.87 44.81 -15.97
N ARG A 34 -17.71 45.60 -16.60
CA ARG A 34 -18.86 45.21 -17.42
C ARG A 34 -18.44 44.71 -18.81
N LEU A 35 -19.42 43.95 -19.37
CA LEU A 35 -19.74 43.73 -20.81
C LEU A 35 -19.06 42.50 -21.43
N ASN A 36 -19.81 41.48 -21.85
CA ASN A 36 -20.60 41.50 -23.08
C ASN A 36 -21.59 40.33 -23.14
N LEU A 37 -22.79 40.62 -23.60
CA LEU A 37 -23.82 39.67 -23.97
C LEU A 37 -23.32 38.80 -25.13
N CYS A 38 -23.45 37.49 -24.99
CA CYS A 38 -23.52 36.58 -26.10
C CYS A 38 -24.63 35.55 -25.85
N SER A 39 -25.39 35.32 -26.87
CA SER A 39 -26.66 34.59 -26.96
C SER A 39 -26.58 33.15 -26.41
N PRO A 40 -27.71 32.57 -25.94
CA PRO A 40 -27.72 31.23 -25.38
C PRO A 40 -27.50 30.16 -26.46
N PRO A 41 -26.65 29.14 -26.23
CA PRO A 41 -26.63 27.97 -27.08
C PRO A 41 -27.87 27.10 -26.84
N ARG A 42 -28.43 26.68 -27.94
CA ARG A 42 -29.53 25.76 -28.15
C ARG A 42 -29.49 24.55 -27.20
N ALA A 43 -30.59 24.24 -26.59
CA ALA A 43 -30.78 23.03 -25.76
C ALA A 43 -30.33 21.77 -26.52
N ALA A 44 -29.26 21.16 -26.00
CA ALA A 44 -28.90 19.80 -26.36
C ALA A 44 -29.78 18.85 -25.55
N THR A 45 -30.44 17.96 -26.24
CA THR A 45 -31.18 16.81 -25.70
C THR A 45 -30.28 16.05 -24.74
N PRO A 46 -30.77 15.63 -23.56
CA PRO A 46 -29.97 14.80 -22.68
C PRO A 46 -29.72 13.45 -23.39
N ALA A 47 -28.46 13.21 -23.70
CA ALA A 47 -28.01 11.88 -24.09
C ALA A 47 -28.33 10.93 -22.92
N ALA A 48 -29.02 9.86 -23.23
CA ALA A 48 -29.31 8.79 -22.30
C ALA A 48 -28.02 8.38 -21.59
N SER A 49 -28.01 8.48 -20.28
CA SER A 49 -26.97 7.91 -19.43
C SER A 49 -27.00 6.40 -19.67
N ASN A 50 -26.04 5.91 -20.42
CA ASN A 50 -25.69 4.51 -20.40
C ASN A 50 -25.27 4.20 -18.96
N ALA A 51 -26.15 3.56 -18.21
CA ALA A 51 -25.78 2.79 -17.04
C ALA A 51 -24.80 1.74 -17.56
N SER A 52 -23.50 1.99 -17.39
CA SER A 52 -22.47 1.01 -17.73
C SER A 52 -22.65 -0.17 -16.78
N SER A 53 -23.30 -1.21 -17.26
CA SER A 53 -23.21 -2.54 -16.69
C SER A 53 -21.73 -2.80 -16.39
N VAL A 54 -21.42 -3.21 -15.15
CA VAL A 54 -20.10 -3.69 -14.75
C VAL A 54 -19.67 -4.73 -15.80
N GLN A 55 -18.81 -4.29 -16.75
CA GLN A 55 -18.37 -5.16 -17.83
C GLN A 55 -17.48 -6.23 -17.21
N ASN A 56 -17.78 -7.48 -17.55
CA ASN A 56 -16.99 -8.63 -17.13
C ASN A 56 -15.58 -8.50 -17.72
N ASP A 57 -14.62 -8.02 -16.94
CA ASP A 57 -13.21 -8.15 -17.34
C ASP A 57 -12.76 -9.55 -16.91
N GLU A 58 -12.31 -10.37 -17.85
CA GLU A 58 -11.88 -11.76 -17.63
C GLU A 58 -10.73 -11.91 -16.60
N ARG A 59 -10.07 -10.81 -16.24
CA ARG A 59 -8.96 -10.80 -15.27
C ARG A 59 -9.39 -10.57 -13.83
N VAL A 60 -10.62 -10.12 -13.61
CA VAL A 60 -11.22 -10.00 -12.29
C VAL A 60 -12.24 -11.11 -12.15
N GLN A 61 -11.92 -12.09 -11.30
CA GLN A 61 -12.79 -13.23 -11.05
C GLN A 61 -13.99 -12.80 -10.21
N LYS A 62 -15.21 -13.06 -10.68
CA LYS A 62 -16.40 -12.92 -9.85
C LYS A 62 -16.62 -14.18 -9.04
N VAL A 63 -17.01 -13.99 -7.79
CA VAL A 63 -17.28 -15.06 -6.83
C VAL A 63 -18.70 -14.86 -6.26
N HIS A 64 -19.49 -15.91 -6.27
CA HIS A 64 -20.90 -15.89 -5.93
C HIS A 64 -21.24 -16.72 -4.69
N THR A 65 -20.34 -17.64 -4.28
CA THR A 65 -20.53 -18.53 -3.13
C THR A 65 -19.30 -18.56 -2.24
N ILE A 66 -19.48 -19.07 -1.02
CA ILE A 66 -18.39 -19.28 -0.06
C ILE A 66 -17.38 -20.31 -0.60
N GLU A 67 -17.89 -21.37 -1.24
CA GLU A 67 -17.06 -22.43 -1.81
C GLU A 67 -16.17 -21.91 -2.95
N GLU A 68 -16.71 -21.10 -3.85
CA GLU A 68 -15.96 -20.46 -4.93
C GLU A 68 -14.88 -19.52 -4.37
N PHE A 69 -15.21 -18.78 -3.31
CA PHE A 69 -14.26 -17.90 -2.63
C PHE A 69 -13.08 -18.68 -2.05
N GLU A 70 -13.35 -19.74 -1.29
CA GLU A 70 -12.31 -20.58 -0.69
C GLU A 70 -11.47 -21.31 -1.75
N GLU A 71 -12.10 -21.75 -2.85
CA GLU A 71 -11.38 -22.37 -3.95
C GLU A 71 -10.45 -21.38 -4.66
N ALA A 72 -10.92 -20.15 -4.90
CA ALA A 72 -10.10 -19.10 -5.48
C ALA A 72 -8.88 -18.75 -4.62
N LEU A 73 -9.06 -18.66 -3.29
CA LEU A 73 -7.95 -18.44 -2.35
C LEU A 73 -6.95 -19.62 -2.37
N ARG A 74 -7.45 -20.88 -2.38
CA ARG A 74 -6.58 -22.07 -2.45
C ARG A 74 -5.82 -22.15 -3.77
N ALA A 75 -6.49 -21.85 -4.88
CA ALA A 75 -5.89 -21.88 -6.22
C ALA A 75 -4.77 -20.83 -6.40
N ALA A 76 -4.88 -19.70 -5.71
CA ALA A 76 -3.88 -18.65 -5.75
C ALA A 76 -2.55 -19.05 -5.10
N LYS A 77 -2.53 -20.05 -4.22
CA LYS A 77 -1.33 -20.51 -3.48
C LYS A 77 -0.69 -19.35 -2.70
N ASN A 78 0.55 -19.00 -3.06
CA ASN A 78 1.33 -17.92 -2.42
C ASN A 78 1.14 -16.56 -3.10
N LYS A 79 0.35 -16.46 -4.18
CA LYS A 79 0.07 -15.19 -4.83
C LYS A 79 -0.75 -14.29 -3.92
N LEU A 80 -0.56 -12.99 -4.07
CA LEU A 80 -1.47 -12.03 -3.47
C LEU A 80 -2.85 -12.16 -4.11
N VAL A 81 -3.89 -12.24 -3.28
CA VAL A 81 -5.30 -12.16 -3.69
C VAL A 81 -5.88 -10.87 -3.15
N VAL A 82 -6.42 -10.05 -4.02
CA VAL A 82 -7.10 -8.79 -3.70
C VAL A 82 -8.58 -8.99 -3.96
N VAL A 83 -9.39 -8.90 -2.91
CA VAL A 83 -10.83 -9.07 -2.98
C VAL A 83 -11.51 -7.72 -2.76
N GLU A 84 -12.31 -7.28 -3.72
CA GLU A 84 -13.24 -6.19 -3.55
C GLU A 84 -14.60 -6.75 -3.13
N PHE A 85 -15.06 -6.38 -1.94
CA PHE A 85 -16.46 -6.51 -1.55
C PHE A 85 -17.17 -5.23 -1.93
N ALA A 86 -18.13 -5.34 -2.83
CA ALA A 86 -18.85 -4.24 -3.46
C ALA A 86 -20.36 -4.43 -3.36
N ALA A 87 -21.12 -3.40 -3.70
CA ALA A 87 -22.56 -3.50 -3.92
C ALA A 87 -22.93 -2.97 -5.31
N ILE A 88 -23.93 -3.57 -5.93
CA ILE A 88 -24.37 -3.24 -7.30
C ILE A 88 -24.74 -1.76 -7.42
N HIS A 89 -25.35 -1.20 -6.39
CA HIS A 89 -25.86 0.17 -6.39
C HIS A 89 -24.98 1.16 -5.60
N SER A 90 -23.76 0.76 -5.17
CA SER A 90 -22.81 1.67 -4.51
C SER A 90 -22.04 2.49 -5.54
N PRO A 91 -22.21 3.83 -5.56
CA PRO A 91 -21.43 4.71 -6.44
C PRO A 91 -19.94 4.61 -6.17
N GLU A 92 -19.54 4.45 -4.90
CA GLU A 92 -18.15 4.33 -4.47
C GLU A 92 -17.51 3.05 -5.03
N SER A 93 -18.23 1.91 -4.97
CA SER A 93 -17.77 0.65 -5.58
C SER A 93 -17.63 0.77 -7.10
N GLN A 94 -18.59 1.43 -7.77
CA GLN A 94 -18.51 1.66 -9.21
C GLN A 94 -17.34 2.58 -9.59
N GLN A 95 -16.98 3.53 -8.74
CA GLN A 95 -15.88 4.46 -8.98
C GLN A 95 -14.50 3.80 -8.87
N ILE A 96 -14.31 2.87 -7.93
CA ILE A 96 -13.00 2.22 -7.68
C ILE A 96 -12.75 1.03 -8.63
N TYR A 97 -13.78 0.33 -9.07
CA TYR A 97 -13.69 -0.87 -9.90
C TYR A 97 -12.80 -0.72 -11.15
N PRO A 98 -12.85 0.38 -11.94
CA PRO A 98 -11.94 0.59 -13.07
C PRO A 98 -10.46 0.56 -12.69
N ALA A 99 -10.10 1.07 -11.51
CA ALA A 99 -8.72 1.03 -11.01
C ALA A 99 -8.29 -0.40 -10.68
N MET A 100 -9.17 -1.20 -10.07
CA MET A 100 -8.95 -2.62 -9.82
C MET A 100 -8.72 -3.40 -11.13
N VAL A 101 -9.54 -3.14 -12.16
CA VAL A 101 -9.39 -3.73 -13.49
C VAL A 101 -8.04 -3.32 -14.13
N GLU A 102 -7.65 -2.06 -14.01
CA GLU A 102 -6.36 -1.60 -14.53
C GLU A 102 -5.18 -2.30 -13.82
N LEU A 103 -5.26 -2.45 -12.49
CA LEU A 103 -4.25 -3.16 -11.71
C LEU A 103 -4.20 -4.65 -12.10
N SER A 104 -5.33 -5.30 -12.33
CA SER A 104 -5.37 -6.71 -12.76
C SER A 104 -4.66 -6.95 -14.09
N ARG A 105 -4.63 -5.94 -14.96
CA ARG A 105 -3.90 -6.00 -16.23
C ARG A 105 -2.40 -5.77 -16.07
N LYS A 106 -1.99 -4.98 -15.08
CA LYS A 106 -0.59 -4.64 -14.83
C LYS A 106 0.12 -5.67 -13.94
N CYS A 107 -0.61 -6.28 -13.01
CA CYS A 107 -0.08 -7.18 -11.99
C CYS A 107 -0.54 -8.62 -12.26
N GLY A 108 0.08 -9.30 -13.23
CA GLY A 108 -0.34 -10.64 -13.66
C GLY A 108 -0.06 -11.77 -12.66
N ASP A 109 0.69 -11.50 -11.61
CA ASP A 109 0.98 -12.40 -10.48
C ASP A 109 0.05 -12.17 -9.28
N VAL A 110 -0.84 -11.18 -9.35
CA VAL A 110 -1.88 -10.90 -8.35
C VAL A 110 -3.22 -11.40 -8.88
N VAL A 111 -3.99 -12.07 -8.03
CA VAL A 111 -5.35 -12.51 -8.32
C VAL A 111 -6.32 -11.46 -7.80
N PHE A 112 -7.23 -11.03 -8.66
CA PHE A 112 -8.27 -10.05 -8.30
C PHE A 112 -9.64 -10.70 -8.31
N ILE A 113 -10.40 -10.51 -7.22
CA ILE A 113 -11.71 -11.10 -6.99
C ILE A 113 -12.72 -10.00 -6.70
N LEU A 114 -13.91 -10.10 -7.27
CA LEU A 114 -15.06 -9.25 -7.00
C LEU A 114 -16.16 -10.07 -6.35
N VAL A 115 -16.65 -9.61 -5.20
CA VAL A 115 -17.83 -10.12 -4.51
C VAL A 115 -18.89 -9.01 -4.47
N LEU A 116 -20.04 -9.23 -5.10
CA LEU A 116 -21.19 -8.32 -5.03
C LEU A 116 -22.08 -8.75 -3.86
N GLY A 117 -21.91 -8.13 -2.71
CA GLY A 117 -22.55 -8.53 -1.44
C GLY A 117 -24.08 -8.46 -1.43
N ASP A 118 -24.68 -7.69 -2.34
CA ASP A 118 -26.12 -7.54 -2.50
C ASP A 118 -26.73 -8.38 -3.66
N GLU A 119 -25.92 -9.21 -4.31
CA GLU A 119 -26.36 -10.03 -5.46
C GLU A 119 -27.24 -11.20 -5.04
N SER A 120 -26.89 -11.92 -3.96
CA SER A 120 -27.61 -13.10 -3.45
C SER A 120 -27.54 -13.21 -1.92
N GLU A 121 -28.27 -14.17 -1.34
CA GLU A 121 -28.13 -14.46 0.09
C GLU A 121 -26.77 -15.11 0.40
N GLU A 122 -26.22 -15.88 -0.52
CA GLU A 122 -24.91 -16.52 -0.38
C GLU A 122 -23.77 -15.48 -0.32
N THR A 123 -23.82 -14.45 -1.19
CA THR A 123 -22.85 -13.35 -1.15
C THR A 123 -23.02 -12.48 0.09
N ARG A 124 -24.23 -12.28 0.60
CA ARG A 124 -24.46 -11.62 1.91
C ARG A 124 -23.87 -12.40 3.07
N GLU A 125 -24.04 -13.74 3.05
CA GLU A 125 -23.44 -14.59 4.09
C GLU A 125 -21.91 -14.54 4.03
N LEU A 126 -21.33 -14.55 2.84
CA LEU A 126 -19.90 -14.37 2.66
C LEU A 126 -19.43 -13.02 3.24
N CYS A 127 -20.12 -11.92 2.97
CA CYS A 127 -19.81 -10.62 3.57
C CYS A 127 -19.89 -10.66 5.10
N ARG A 128 -20.92 -11.30 5.68
CA ARG A 128 -21.05 -11.44 7.15
C ARG A 128 -19.90 -12.24 7.74
N ARG A 129 -19.51 -13.34 7.10
CA ARG A 129 -18.40 -14.19 7.53
C ARG A 129 -17.08 -13.45 7.52
N GLU A 130 -16.84 -12.62 6.49
CA GLU A 130 -15.61 -11.83 6.37
C GLU A 130 -15.63 -10.54 7.20
N GLY A 131 -16.76 -10.24 7.89
CA GLY A 131 -16.89 -9.05 8.73
C GLY A 131 -17.07 -7.74 7.96
N ILE A 132 -17.60 -7.82 6.73
CA ILE A 132 -17.76 -6.65 5.85
C ILE A 132 -19.04 -5.89 6.24
N GLU A 133 -18.87 -4.68 6.79
CA GLU A 133 -19.98 -3.82 7.21
C GLU A 133 -20.26 -2.69 6.21
N LYS A 134 -19.24 -2.26 5.48
CA LYS A 134 -19.31 -1.16 4.51
C LYS A 134 -18.62 -1.53 3.21
N VAL A 135 -19.07 -0.93 2.10
CA VAL A 135 -18.50 -1.13 0.76
C VAL A 135 -18.18 0.22 0.10
N PRO A 136 -17.14 0.31 -0.77
CA PRO A 136 -16.24 -0.78 -1.12
C PRO A 136 -15.30 -1.14 0.03
N HIS A 137 -15.06 -2.42 0.24
CA HIS A 137 -14.10 -2.94 1.19
C HIS A 137 -13.12 -3.87 0.47
N PHE A 138 -11.84 -3.65 0.69
CA PHE A 138 -10.79 -4.46 0.10
C PHE A 138 -10.14 -5.33 1.16
N THR A 139 -10.04 -6.63 0.88
CA THR A 139 -9.26 -7.56 1.70
C THR A 139 -8.14 -8.17 0.88
N PHE A 140 -7.01 -8.38 1.52
CA PHE A 140 -5.79 -8.89 0.89
C PHE A 140 -5.41 -10.19 1.57
N TYR A 141 -5.25 -11.24 0.78
CA TYR A 141 -4.88 -12.58 1.27
C TYR A 141 -3.57 -13.04 0.64
N LYS A 142 -2.76 -13.75 1.41
CA LYS A 142 -1.55 -14.42 0.94
C LYS A 142 -1.42 -15.75 1.65
N ALA A 143 -1.21 -16.84 0.92
CA ALA A 143 -1.19 -18.19 1.48
C ALA A 143 -2.42 -18.52 2.36
N MET A 144 -3.62 -18.11 1.96
CA MET A 144 -4.90 -18.27 2.67
C MET A 144 -5.07 -17.37 3.91
N GLU A 145 -4.09 -16.59 4.32
CA GLU A 145 -4.17 -15.68 5.46
C GLU A 145 -4.55 -14.28 5.02
N LYS A 146 -5.46 -13.63 5.75
CA LYS A 146 -5.77 -12.20 5.58
C LYS A 146 -4.59 -11.38 6.07
N VAL A 147 -3.88 -10.71 5.16
CA VAL A 147 -2.69 -9.91 5.48
C VAL A 147 -2.99 -8.42 5.62
N HIS A 148 -4.11 -7.95 5.07
CA HIS A 148 -4.52 -6.55 5.13
C HIS A 148 -5.99 -6.38 4.78
N GLU A 149 -6.60 -5.29 5.24
CA GLU A 149 -7.93 -4.86 4.83
C GLU A 149 -8.07 -3.33 4.91
N GLU A 150 -8.88 -2.74 4.04
CA GLU A 150 -9.12 -1.30 3.98
C GLU A 150 -10.54 -0.99 3.48
N GLU A 151 -11.19 -0.01 4.11
CA GLU A 151 -12.50 0.49 3.71
C GLU A 151 -12.40 1.80 2.91
N GLY A 152 -13.24 1.96 1.90
CA GLY A 152 -13.46 3.24 1.22
C GLY A 152 -12.21 3.88 0.61
N ILE A 153 -11.26 3.08 0.15
CA ILE A 153 -9.99 3.58 -0.38
C ILE A 153 -10.13 4.11 -1.81
N GLY A 154 -9.27 5.08 -2.15
CA GLY A 154 -9.13 5.56 -3.52
C GLY A 154 -8.11 4.74 -4.35
N PRO A 155 -8.06 4.98 -5.68
CA PRO A 155 -7.19 4.24 -6.61
C PRO A 155 -5.70 4.25 -6.24
N ASP A 156 -5.17 5.38 -5.80
CA ASP A 156 -3.75 5.52 -5.44
C ASP A 156 -3.40 4.69 -4.20
N ARG A 157 -4.33 4.58 -3.24
CA ARG A 157 -4.16 3.77 -2.05
C ARG A 157 -4.20 2.29 -2.40
N LEU A 158 -5.20 1.86 -3.15
CA LEU A 158 -5.32 0.48 -3.64
C LEU A 158 -4.06 0.03 -4.38
N MET A 159 -3.54 0.88 -5.27
CA MET A 159 -2.28 0.61 -5.97
C MET A 159 -1.10 0.47 -4.99
N GLY A 160 -1.03 1.35 -3.98
CA GLY A 160 0.02 1.28 -2.94
C GLY A 160 -0.02 -0.05 -2.18
N ASP A 161 -1.22 -0.48 -1.78
CA ASP A 161 -1.43 -1.73 -1.04
C ASP A 161 -1.09 -2.96 -1.89
N VAL A 162 -1.55 -2.99 -3.16
CA VAL A 162 -1.22 -4.07 -4.11
C VAL A 162 0.29 -4.19 -4.31
N LEU A 163 1.00 -3.08 -4.45
CA LEU A 163 2.44 -3.06 -4.63
C LEU A 163 3.19 -3.44 -3.33
N TYR A 164 2.64 -3.08 -2.17
CA TYR A 164 3.25 -3.39 -0.88
C TYR A 164 3.17 -4.88 -0.52
N TYR A 165 2.00 -5.50 -0.74
CA TYR A 165 1.75 -6.90 -0.40
C TYR A 165 2.07 -7.89 -1.53
N GLY A 166 2.20 -7.40 -2.78
CA GLY A 166 2.62 -8.20 -3.94
C GLY A 166 4.13 -8.43 -4.00
N ASP A 167 4.57 -9.49 -4.68
CA ASP A 167 5.97 -9.96 -4.60
C ASP A 167 6.90 -9.42 -5.69
N ASN A 168 6.42 -8.89 -6.82
CA ASN A 168 7.28 -8.98 -8.02
C ASN A 168 7.34 -7.79 -8.98
N HIS A 169 6.98 -6.57 -8.63
CA HIS A 169 6.91 -5.51 -9.65
C HIS A 169 7.82 -4.31 -9.40
N SER A 170 8.78 -4.42 -8.48
CA SER A 170 9.61 -3.29 -8.09
C SER A 170 11.10 -3.58 -8.22
N LEU A 171 11.88 -2.52 -8.40
CA LEU A 171 13.34 -2.55 -8.23
C LEU A 171 13.74 -2.54 -6.74
N VAL A 172 12.82 -2.88 -5.84
CA VAL A 172 13.07 -3.06 -4.41
C VAL A 172 13.15 -4.54 -4.14
N GLU A 173 14.33 -5.02 -3.73
CA GLU A 173 14.54 -6.43 -3.43
C GLU A 173 13.88 -6.80 -2.11
N GLN A 174 13.02 -7.83 -2.12
CA GLN A 174 12.44 -8.38 -0.89
C GLN A 174 13.44 -9.35 -0.27
N LEU A 175 13.77 -9.15 0.99
CA LEU A 175 14.72 -9.96 1.75
C LEU A 175 13.99 -10.72 2.86
N HIS A 176 14.34 -12.01 3.03
CA HIS A 176 13.65 -12.95 3.91
C HIS A 176 14.53 -13.47 5.04
N SER A 177 15.79 -13.08 5.09
CA SER A 177 16.71 -13.48 6.15
C SER A 177 17.85 -12.48 6.34
N ARG A 178 18.55 -12.61 7.48
CA ARG A 178 19.77 -11.86 7.76
C ARG A 178 20.85 -12.12 6.71
N GLU A 179 21.03 -13.37 6.31
CA GLU A 179 22.03 -13.79 5.36
C GLU A 179 21.83 -13.12 3.99
N GLU A 180 20.57 -12.94 3.59
CA GLU A 180 20.24 -12.20 2.35
C GLU A 180 20.58 -10.72 2.48
N VAL A 181 20.36 -10.11 3.66
CA VAL A 181 20.77 -8.71 3.92
C VAL A 181 22.28 -8.57 3.83
N GLU A 182 23.05 -9.45 4.48
CA GLU A 182 24.51 -9.43 4.48
C GLU A 182 25.07 -9.67 3.06
N ALA A 183 24.49 -10.58 2.29
CA ALA A 183 24.86 -10.80 0.90
C ALA A 183 24.58 -9.58 0.02
N LEU A 184 23.45 -8.89 0.24
CA LEU A 184 23.13 -7.68 -0.50
C LEU A 184 24.04 -6.50 -0.11
N ILE A 185 24.42 -6.38 1.15
CA ILE A 185 25.42 -5.40 1.62
C ILE A 185 26.76 -5.63 0.92
N ALA A 186 27.22 -6.88 0.85
CA ALA A 186 28.48 -7.21 0.17
C ALA A 186 28.41 -6.90 -1.34
N ARG A 187 27.30 -7.21 -2.00
CA ARG A 187 27.08 -6.93 -3.41
C ARG A 187 27.03 -5.42 -3.69
N SER A 188 26.28 -4.65 -2.92
CA SER A 188 26.16 -3.20 -3.11
C SER A 188 27.49 -2.49 -2.87
N LYS A 189 28.32 -2.98 -1.92
CA LYS A 189 29.70 -2.51 -1.70
C LYS A 189 30.58 -2.77 -2.93
N ALA A 190 30.54 -3.97 -3.50
CA ALA A 190 31.30 -4.32 -4.69
C ALA A 190 30.91 -3.46 -5.91
N ASP A 191 29.63 -3.14 -6.04
CA ASP A 191 29.07 -2.29 -7.09
C ASP A 191 29.28 -0.78 -6.85
N GLY A 192 29.81 -0.39 -5.70
CA GLY A 192 29.99 1.01 -5.30
C GLY A 192 28.69 1.77 -5.10
N LYS A 193 27.58 1.07 -4.87
CA LYS A 193 26.24 1.65 -4.68
C LYS A 193 25.90 1.76 -3.19
N MET A 194 25.14 2.78 -2.85
CA MET A 194 24.49 2.87 -1.55
C MET A 194 23.31 1.89 -1.48
N LEU A 195 23.15 1.18 -0.38
CA LEU A 195 21.96 0.38 -0.10
C LEU A 195 21.03 1.15 0.85
N VAL A 196 19.77 1.23 0.49
CA VAL A 196 18.67 1.69 1.35
C VAL A 196 17.81 0.47 1.70
N LEU A 197 17.89 0.04 2.96
CA LEU A 197 17.09 -1.07 3.48
C LEU A 197 15.89 -0.53 4.24
N ASP A 198 14.69 -0.76 3.69
CA ASP A 198 13.40 -0.48 4.32
C ASP A 198 13.03 -1.64 5.25
N VAL A 199 13.07 -1.39 6.55
CA VAL A 199 12.68 -2.36 7.57
C VAL A 199 11.27 -2.05 8.06
N GLY A 200 10.37 -2.99 7.82
CA GLY A 200 8.96 -2.89 8.17
C GLY A 200 8.44 -4.13 8.91
N LEU A 201 7.13 -4.18 9.09
CA LEU A 201 6.38 -5.34 9.57
C LEU A 201 5.24 -5.66 8.60
N LYS A 202 4.73 -6.90 8.65
CA LYS A 202 3.61 -7.33 7.78
C LYS A 202 2.38 -6.42 7.89
N HIS A 203 2.02 -6.03 9.12
CA HIS A 203 0.88 -5.17 9.41
C HIS A 203 1.34 -3.78 9.86
N CYS A 204 1.87 -2.98 8.92
CA CYS A 204 2.42 -1.66 9.21
C CYS A 204 1.82 -0.61 8.27
N GLY A 205 0.74 0.06 8.69
CA GLY A 205 0.09 1.12 7.92
C GLY A 205 1.04 2.25 7.48
N PRO A 206 1.90 2.81 8.36
CA PRO A 206 2.91 3.79 7.96
C PRO A 206 3.91 3.28 6.90
N CYS A 207 4.27 1.97 6.95
CA CYS A 207 5.14 1.36 5.94
C CYS A 207 4.45 1.31 4.57
N VAL A 208 3.19 0.87 4.52
CA VAL A 208 2.38 0.89 3.29
C VAL A 208 2.29 2.31 2.72
N LYS A 209 2.04 3.30 3.58
CA LYS A 209 1.89 4.71 3.17
C LYS A 209 3.13 5.30 2.49
N VAL A 210 4.34 4.94 2.93
CA VAL A 210 5.59 5.46 2.35
C VAL A 210 6.06 4.65 1.14
N TYR A 211 5.65 3.40 1.01
CA TYR A 211 6.16 2.46 0.02
C TYR A 211 6.05 2.92 -1.44
N PRO A 212 4.96 3.58 -1.92
CA PRO A 212 4.92 4.15 -3.26
C PRO A 212 6.05 5.17 -3.53
N THR A 213 6.52 5.86 -2.50
CA THR A 213 7.68 6.76 -2.62
C THR A 213 8.98 5.97 -2.76
N VAL A 214 9.14 4.89 -1.99
CA VAL A 214 10.30 3.97 -2.11
C VAL A 214 10.39 3.41 -3.53
N LEU A 215 9.27 2.93 -4.09
CA LEU A 215 9.18 2.45 -5.47
C LEU A 215 9.55 3.51 -6.52
N LYS A 216 9.12 4.74 -6.31
CA LYS A 216 9.47 5.84 -7.22
C LYS A 216 10.96 6.15 -7.16
N LEU A 217 11.53 6.18 -5.95
CA LEU A 217 12.96 6.43 -5.74
C LEU A 217 13.81 5.29 -6.30
N SER A 218 13.42 4.03 -6.12
CA SER A 218 14.17 2.88 -6.65
C SER A 218 14.30 2.94 -8.16
N ARG A 219 13.29 3.46 -8.87
CA ARG A 219 13.34 3.65 -10.32
C ARG A 219 14.20 4.83 -10.75
N SER A 220 14.11 5.95 -10.00
CA SER A 220 14.82 7.18 -10.36
C SER A 220 16.29 7.19 -9.97
N MET A 221 16.70 6.32 -9.05
CA MET A 221 18.05 6.30 -8.46
C MET A 221 18.78 4.96 -8.68
N ALA A 222 18.29 4.08 -9.55
CA ALA A 222 18.80 2.73 -9.79
C ALA A 222 20.30 2.64 -10.13
N ASP A 223 20.85 3.71 -10.73
CA ASP A 223 22.27 3.75 -11.11
C ASP A 223 23.19 3.90 -9.87
N ALA A 224 22.70 4.53 -8.79
CA ALA A 224 23.51 4.90 -7.63
C ALA A 224 23.05 4.25 -6.30
N VAL A 225 21.81 3.77 -6.25
CA VAL A 225 21.19 3.25 -5.02
C VAL A 225 20.52 1.93 -5.30
N VAL A 226 20.78 0.95 -4.45
CA VAL A 226 20.03 -0.30 -4.36
C VAL A 226 18.97 -0.12 -3.27
N PHE A 227 17.75 -0.50 -3.56
CA PHE A 227 16.68 -0.50 -2.58
C PHE A 227 16.29 -1.94 -2.24
N ALA A 228 16.15 -2.21 -0.97
CA ALA A 228 15.66 -3.49 -0.48
C ALA A 228 14.68 -3.29 0.67
N ARG A 229 13.91 -4.31 0.97
CA ARG A 229 12.92 -4.32 2.03
C ARG A 229 12.95 -5.65 2.79
N MET A 230 12.72 -5.58 4.10
CA MET A 230 12.57 -6.76 4.95
C MET A 230 11.43 -6.53 5.96
N ASN A 231 10.58 -7.55 6.14
CA ASN A 231 9.59 -7.58 7.21
C ASN A 231 10.18 -8.28 8.43
N GLY A 232 10.36 -7.54 9.51
CA GLY A 232 10.99 -8.05 10.72
C GLY A 232 10.22 -9.15 11.45
N ASP A 233 8.91 -9.22 11.24
CA ASP A 233 8.02 -10.23 11.81
C ASP A 233 7.76 -11.42 10.85
N GLU A 234 8.56 -11.55 9.79
CA GLU A 234 8.39 -12.64 8.85
C GLU A 234 8.82 -13.99 9.42
N ASN A 235 9.96 -14.00 10.10
CA ASN A 235 10.53 -15.17 10.74
C ASN A 235 11.54 -14.77 11.84
N GLU A 236 12.12 -15.77 12.53
CA GLU A 236 13.05 -15.55 13.63
C GLU A 236 14.36 -14.86 13.20
N SER A 237 14.89 -15.18 12.00
CA SER A 237 16.09 -14.53 11.44
C SER A 237 15.88 -13.03 11.24
N CYS A 238 14.74 -12.65 10.65
CA CYS A 238 14.36 -11.25 10.47
C CYS A 238 14.17 -10.54 11.81
N MET A 239 13.47 -11.18 12.76
CA MET A 239 13.26 -10.62 14.10
C MET A 239 14.57 -10.39 14.84
N GLN A 240 15.51 -11.34 14.75
CA GLN A 240 16.82 -11.20 15.37
C GLN A 240 17.63 -10.07 14.72
N PHE A 241 17.54 -9.91 13.41
CA PHE A 241 18.16 -8.79 12.71
C PHE A 241 17.65 -7.44 13.24
N LEU A 242 16.34 -7.27 13.44
CA LEU A 242 15.77 -6.05 14.01
C LEU A 242 16.35 -5.74 15.39
N LYS A 243 16.43 -6.76 16.27
CA LYS A 243 16.98 -6.61 17.62
C LYS A 243 18.44 -6.19 17.59
N ASP A 244 19.25 -6.83 16.75
CA ASP A 244 20.69 -6.55 16.66
C ASP A 244 20.97 -5.16 16.04
N MET A 245 20.08 -4.69 15.18
CA MET A 245 20.15 -3.35 14.58
C MET A 245 19.47 -2.27 15.44
N ASP A 246 18.95 -2.62 16.63
CA ASP A 246 18.21 -1.72 17.52
C ASP A 246 17.08 -0.97 16.77
N VAL A 247 16.29 -1.72 15.98
CA VAL A 247 15.12 -1.21 15.29
C VAL A 247 13.90 -1.40 16.19
N VAL A 248 13.46 -0.33 16.83
CA VAL A 248 12.33 -0.33 17.79
C VAL A 248 11.05 0.26 17.19
N GLU A 249 11.15 0.99 16.09
CA GLU A 249 10.03 1.62 15.39
C GLU A 249 10.10 1.33 13.91
N VAL A 250 8.94 1.24 13.24
CA VAL A 250 8.83 1.00 11.81
C VAL A 250 7.88 2.01 11.13
N PRO A 251 8.13 2.39 9.85
CA PRO A 251 9.27 1.98 9.04
C PRO A 251 10.59 2.61 9.51
N THR A 252 11.66 1.84 9.47
CA THR A 252 13.03 2.30 9.65
C THR A 252 13.81 2.05 8.37
N PHE A 253 14.45 3.10 7.85
CA PHE A 253 15.32 3.03 6.69
C PHE A 253 16.78 3.06 7.15
N LEU A 254 17.54 2.00 6.83
CA LEU A 254 18.98 1.94 7.08
C LEU A 254 19.71 2.34 5.80
N PHE A 255 20.62 3.31 5.92
CA PHE A 255 21.48 3.76 4.83
C PHE A 255 22.84 3.11 4.99
N ILE A 256 23.20 2.26 4.02
CA ILE A 256 24.39 1.43 4.09
C ILE A 256 25.32 1.83 2.93
N ARG A 257 26.55 2.19 3.24
CA ARG A 257 27.58 2.58 2.27
C ARG A 257 28.88 1.92 2.60
N ASP A 258 29.60 1.45 1.58
CA ASP A 258 30.89 0.78 1.73
C ASP A 258 30.85 -0.42 2.68
N GLY A 259 29.66 -1.04 2.83
CA GLY A 259 29.42 -2.19 3.70
C GLY A 259 29.11 -1.83 5.16
N GLU A 260 29.01 -0.53 5.50
CA GLU A 260 28.75 -0.06 6.86
C GLU A 260 27.45 0.75 6.93
N ILE A 261 26.72 0.64 8.05
CA ILE A 261 25.54 1.47 8.30
C ILE A 261 26.00 2.91 8.56
N SER A 262 25.78 3.78 7.58
CA SER A 262 26.13 5.20 7.66
C SER A 262 25.10 6.03 8.43
N GLY A 263 23.86 5.52 8.55
CA GLY A 263 22.79 6.18 9.31
C GLY A 263 21.45 5.51 9.14
N ARG A 264 20.45 6.14 9.77
CA ARG A 264 19.05 5.65 9.71
C ARG A 264 18.06 6.81 9.67
N TYR A 265 16.89 6.55 9.14
CA TYR A 265 15.72 7.40 9.23
C TYR A 265 14.54 6.57 9.74
N VAL A 266 13.81 7.09 10.73
CA VAL A 266 12.61 6.44 11.31
C VAL A 266 11.39 7.29 10.95
N GLY A 267 10.42 6.69 10.31
CA GLY A 267 9.17 7.36 9.96
C GLY A 267 8.75 7.21 8.50
N SER A 268 7.54 7.68 8.20
CA SER A 268 6.89 7.58 6.89
C SER A 268 6.80 8.92 6.14
N GLY A 269 7.57 9.92 6.55
CA GLY A 269 7.63 11.24 5.91
C GLY A 269 8.35 11.18 4.57
N LYS A 270 7.62 11.47 3.49
CA LYS A 270 8.15 11.34 2.11
C LYS A 270 9.30 12.31 1.83
N GLY A 271 9.14 13.55 2.28
CA GLY A 271 10.16 14.61 2.06
C GLY A 271 11.43 14.36 2.86
N GLU A 272 11.27 13.94 4.11
CA GLU A 272 12.36 13.61 5.01
C GLU A 272 13.17 12.42 4.49
N LEU A 273 12.49 11.35 4.05
CA LEU A 273 13.16 10.19 3.45
C LEU A 273 14.01 10.57 2.24
N VAL A 274 13.45 11.38 1.32
CA VAL A 274 14.19 11.87 0.15
C VAL A 274 15.41 12.69 0.57
N GLY A 275 15.24 13.60 1.54
CA GLY A 275 16.32 14.42 2.08
C GLY A 275 17.44 13.59 2.68
N GLU A 276 17.11 12.57 3.48
CA GLU A 276 18.09 11.66 4.07
C GLU A 276 18.85 10.84 3.03
N ILE A 277 18.16 10.29 2.03
CA ILE A 277 18.82 9.55 0.94
C ILE A 277 19.83 10.44 0.23
N LEU A 278 19.45 11.67 -0.15
CA LEU A 278 20.35 12.61 -0.82
C LEU A 278 21.54 12.99 0.05
N ARG A 279 21.31 13.18 1.35
CA ARG A 279 22.36 13.46 2.32
C ARG A 279 23.40 12.35 2.40
N TYR A 280 22.98 11.08 2.49
CA TYR A 280 23.89 9.94 2.56
C TYR A 280 24.54 9.60 1.22
N GLN A 281 23.93 9.99 0.10
CA GLN A 281 24.60 9.94 -1.21
C GLN A 281 25.72 10.96 -1.38
N GLY A 282 25.79 11.97 -0.52
CA GLY A 282 26.76 13.07 -0.62
C GLY A 282 26.36 14.14 -1.64
N VAL A 283 25.09 14.16 -2.07
CA VAL A 283 24.56 15.25 -2.91
C VAL A 283 24.36 16.48 -2.02
N ARG A 284 25.10 17.55 -2.28
CA ARG A 284 24.85 18.84 -1.61
C ARG A 284 23.57 19.44 -2.19
N ILE A 285 22.55 19.58 -1.36
CA ILE A 285 21.38 20.40 -1.69
C ILE A 285 21.83 21.86 -1.55
N THR A 286 22.05 22.52 -2.68
CA THR A 286 22.36 23.98 -2.75
C THR A 286 21.05 24.76 -2.79
#